data_e8eca4549c44439db5fa07d8b489ff23
#
_entry.id   e8eca4549c44439db5fa07d8b489ff23
#
_cell.length_a   1.000
_cell.length_b   1.000
_cell.length_c   1.000
_cell.angle_alpha   90.00
_cell.angle_beta   90.00
_cell.angle_gamma   90.00
#
_symmetry.space_group_name_H-M   'P 1'
#
loop_
_entity.id
_entity.type
_entity.pdbx_description
1 polymer ?
#
loop_
_entity_poly.entity_id
_entity_poly.type
_entity_poly.pdbx_seq_one_letter_code
_entity_poly.pdbx_strand_id
1 'polypeptide(L)'
;MKTRKNIYFKVVALAVIAIAFAMPAKAQLSDNGYANIDWQFNAPLRNHFSDKASGWGMNFEGGYFVTPNIGLGLFLNYHSNHEYVGRETFKMAGGDVTTDQQHTIFQLPFGAAARYQWNRGGAVQPYVSAKLGAEYAKVRSNFNMLEARDNSWGFYASPEIGINVFPWVYGPGLHFALYYSYGTNKADVLHYSVDGLSNFGFRLGLSF
;
A
#
# COMPACT_ATOMS: atom_id res chain seq x y z
N MET A 1 27.65 -2.53 -14.73
CA MET A 1 26.32 -3.16 -14.80
C MET A 1 25.19 -2.40 -14.06
N LYS A 2 25.50 -1.44 -13.18
CA LYS A 2 24.50 -0.61 -12.43
C LYS A 2 23.75 0.40 -13.30
N THR A 3 24.33 0.94 -14.36
CA THR A 3 23.74 2.05 -15.16
C THR A 3 22.56 1.65 -16.02
N ARG A 4 22.50 0.40 -16.51
CA ARG A 4 21.39 -0.07 -17.37
C ARG A 4 20.08 -0.26 -16.59
N LYS A 5 20.11 -0.73 -15.34
CA LYS A 5 18.88 -0.89 -14.52
C LYS A 5 18.18 0.44 -14.24
N ASN A 6 18.94 1.52 -14.04
CA ASN A 6 18.37 2.85 -13.81
C ASN A 6 17.70 3.45 -15.05
N ILE A 7 18.16 3.10 -16.25
CA ILE A 7 17.56 3.56 -17.50
C ILE A 7 16.20 2.89 -17.73
N TYR A 8 16.10 1.59 -17.53
CA TYR A 8 14.81 0.87 -17.65
C TYR A 8 13.77 1.38 -16.64
N PHE A 9 14.18 1.63 -15.40
CA PHE A 9 13.27 2.20 -14.40
C PHE A 9 12.77 3.59 -14.79
N LYS A 10 13.64 4.45 -15.28
CA LYS A 10 13.25 5.80 -15.77
C LYS A 10 12.36 5.73 -17.01
N VAL A 11 12.63 4.80 -17.92
CA VAL A 11 11.80 4.61 -19.14
C VAL A 11 10.42 4.07 -18.77
N VAL A 12 10.34 3.10 -17.84
CA VAL A 12 9.07 2.56 -17.35
C VAL A 12 8.27 3.63 -16.59
N ALA A 13 8.93 4.40 -15.72
CA ALA A 13 8.28 5.52 -15.03
C ALA A 13 7.76 6.59 -16.00
N LEU A 14 8.57 6.95 -17.03
CA LEU A 14 8.16 7.90 -18.06
C LEU A 14 7.02 7.34 -18.92
N ALA A 15 7.03 6.05 -19.23
CA ALA A 15 5.96 5.38 -19.97
C ALA A 15 4.65 5.35 -19.18
N VAL A 16 4.70 5.07 -17.89
CA VAL A 16 3.53 5.11 -16.99
C VAL A 16 2.96 6.52 -16.90
N ILE A 17 3.83 7.52 -16.75
CA ILE A 17 3.43 8.94 -16.78
C ILE A 17 2.84 9.31 -18.14
N ALA A 18 3.47 8.91 -19.25
CA ALA A 18 2.98 9.19 -20.60
C ALA A 18 1.64 8.49 -20.88
N ILE A 19 1.42 7.27 -20.40
CA ILE A 19 0.14 6.56 -20.49
C ILE A 19 -0.94 7.29 -19.67
N ALA A 20 -0.61 7.76 -18.46
CA ALA A 20 -1.54 8.53 -17.63
C ALA A 20 -1.96 9.86 -18.29
N PHE A 21 -1.06 10.51 -19.04
CA PHE A 21 -1.36 11.73 -19.79
C PHE A 21 -1.92 11.50 -21.21
N ALA A 22 -1.68 10.33 -21.80
CA ALA A 22 -2.19 9.96 -23.13
C ALA A 22 -3.60 9.39 -23.10
N MET A 23 -4.17 9.11 -21.93
CA MET A 23 -5.60 8.79 -21.83
C MET A 23 -6.38 10.02 -22.32
N PRO A 24 -7.15 9.89 -23.42
CA PRO A 24 -7.96 11.02 -23.90
C PRO A 24 -8.88 11.46 -22.76
N ALA A 25 -9.13 12.76 -22.67
CA ALA A 25 -9.98 13.43 -21.68
C ALA A 25 -11.44 12.91 -21.58
N LYS A 26 -11.78 11.86 -22.31
CA LYS A 26 -13.01 11.05 -22.20
C LYS A 26 -12.86 9.77 -21.38
N ALA A 27 -11.75 9.58 -20.68
CA ALA A 27 -11.61 8.52 -19.67
C ALA A 27 -12.29 8.89 -18.33
N GLN A 28 -13.41 9.57 -18.35
CA GLN A 28 -14.45 9.28 -17.38
C GLN A 28 -14.89 7.85 -17.71
N LEU A 29 -14.39 6.91 -16.91
CA LEU A 29 -14.96 5.57 -16.80
C LEU A 29 -16.45 5.73 -16.58
N SER A 30 -17.29 5.67 -17.56
CA SER A 30 -18.71 6.01 -17.51
C SER A 30 -19.07 7.05 -16.42
N ASP A 31 -20.14 7.80 -16.53
CA ASP A 31 -20.52 8.83 -15.54
C ASP A 31 -20.58 8.35 -14.08
N ASN A 32 -20.49 7.05 -13.86
CA ASN A 32 -20.58 6.39 -12.56
C ASN A 32 -19.34 5.61 -12.12
N GLY A 33 -18.28 5.54 -12.94
CA GLY A 33 -17.02 4.89 -12.55
C GLY A 33 -16.12 5.82 -11.75
N TYR A 34 -15.20 5.23 -10.98
CA TYR A 34 -14.07 5.93 -10.38
C TYR A 34 -12.83 5.03 -10.37
N ALA A 35 -11.66 5.62 -10.43
CA ALA A 35 -10.40 4.92 -10.23
C ALA A 35 -9.39 5.82 -9.53
N ASN A 36 -8.62 5.26 -8.60
CA ASN A 36 -7.52 5.95 -7.92
C ASN A 36 -6.24 5.15 -8.08
N ILE A 37 -5.16 5.86 -8.36
CA ILE A 37 -3.80 5.32 -8.44
C ILE A 37 -2.94 6.18 -7.54
N ASP A 38 -2.45 5.61 -6.44
CA ASP A 38 -1.81 6.36 -5.38
C ASP A 38 -0.44 5.80 -5.04
N TRP A 39 0.49 6.67 -4.74
CA TRP A 39 1.63 6.39 -3.92
C TRP A 39 1.17 6.32 -2.45
N GLN A 40 1.65 5.32 -1.73
CA GLN A 40 1.25 5.06 -0.35
C GLN A 40 2.47 5.14 0.58
N PHE A 41 2.33 5.95 1.62
CA PHE A 41 3.22 5.99 2.77
C PHE A 41 2.56 5.28 3.94
N ASN A 42 3.30 4.45 4.66
CA ASN A 42 2.80 3.71 5.81
C ASN A 42 3.80 3.72 6.97
N ALA A 43 3.25 3.81 8.17
CA ALA A 43 3.94 3.69 9.44
C ALA A 43 3.34 2.50 10.20
N PRO A 44 4.11 1.44 10.46
CA PRO A 44 3.66 0.32 11.27
C PRO A 44 3.35 0.76 12.70
N LEU A 45 2.30 0.18 13.28
CA LEU A 45 1.91 0.41 14.67
C LEU A 45 2.10 -0.88 15.45
N ARG A 46 2.76 -0.80 16.62
CA ARG A 46 2.97 -1.92 17.54
C ARG A 46 3.67 -3.15 16.91
N ASN A 47 4.54 -2.93 15.94
CA ASN A 47 5.29 -3.99 15.31
C ASN A 47 6.74 -3.93 15.77
N HIS A 48 7.16 -4.86 16.63
CA HIS A 48 8.54 -4.93 17.13
C HIS A 48 9.53 -5.54 16.13
N PHE A 49 9.05 -6.05 15.00
CA PHE A 49 9.89 -6.65 13.96
C PHE A 49 10.38 -5.62 12.92
N SER A 50 9.51 -4.66 12.56
CA SER A 50 9.85 -3.56 11.67
C SER A 50 8.93 -2.39 11.96
N ASP A 51 9.42 -1.41 12.73
CA ASP A 51 8.65 -0.26 13.19
C ASP A 51 8.89 1.01 12.36
N LYS A 52 9.83 0.96 11.41
CA LYS A 52 10.16 2.12 10.58
C LYS A 52 9.11 2.36 9.50
N ALA A 53 8.69 3.62 9.43
CA ALA A 53 7.81 4.11 8.39
C ALA A 53 8.48 3.99 7.01
N SER A 54 7.68 3.71 5.97
CA SER A 54 8.15 3.50 4.61
C SER A 54 7.24 4.15 3.58
N GLY A 55 7.84 4.73 2.55
CA GLY A 55 7.17 5.21 1.35
C GLY A 55 7.18 4.21 0.18
N TRP A 56 7.54 2.95 0.43
CA TRP A 56 7.52 1.90 -0.59
C TRP A 56 6.16 1.23 -0.65
N GLY A 57 5.19 1.92 -1.22
CA GLY A 57 3.84 1.40 -1.39
C GLY A 57 3.08 2.08 -2.50
N MET A 58 2.11 1.36 -3.05
CA MET A 58 1.12 1.88 -3.99
C MET A 58 -0.26 1.29 -3.69
N ASN A 59 -1.29 2.06 -4.01
CA ASN A 59 -2.68 1.66 -3.93
C ASN A 59 -3.34 1.85 -5.29
N PHE A 60 -4.07 0.84 -5.69
CA PHE A 60 -4.94 0.83 -6.86
C PHE A 60 -6.36 0.55 -6.38
N GLU A 61 -7.28 1.41 -6.71
CA GLU A 61 -8.69 1.24 -6.39
C GLU A 61 -9.52 1.62 -7.59
N GLY A 62 -10.53 0.82 -7.89
CA GLY A 62 -11.47 1.11 -8.96
C GLY A 62 -12.84 0.56 -8.64
N GLY A 63 -13.88 1.30 -9.02
CA GLY A 63 -15.23 0.91 -8.69
C GLY A 63 -16.28 1.68 -9.47
N TYR A 64 -17.51 1.43 -9.04
CA TYR A 64 -18.70 1.98 -9.66
C TYR A 64 -19.68 2.50 -8.61
N PHE A 65 -20.25 3.67 -8.86
CA PHE A 65 -21.28 4.26 -7.99
C PHE A 65 -22.63 3.60 -8.25
N VAL A 66 -23.10 2.81 -7.29
CA VAL A 66 -24.43 2.15 -7.34
C VAL A 66 -25.56 3.09 -6.95
N THR A 67 -25.24 4.16 -6.23
CA THR A 67 -26.13 5.29 -5.92
C THR A 67 -25.38 6.60 -6.17
N PRO A 68 -26.03 7.76 -6.14
CA PRO A 68 -25.36 9.04 -6.32
C PRO A 68 -24.14 9.26 -5.41
N ASN A 69 -24.13 8.65 -4.23
CA ASN A 69 -23.11 8.87 -3.21
C ASN A 69 -22.36 7.60 -2.80
N ILE A 70 -22.89 6.39 -3.07
CA ILE A 70 -22.30 5.13 -2.64
C ILE A 70 -21.63 4.43 -3.82
N GLY A 71 -20.32 4.25 -3.73
CA GLY A 71 -19.50 3.48 -4.67
C GLY A 71 -19.09 2.14 -4.08
N LEU A 72 -19.10 1.11 -4.91
CA LEU A 72 -18.56 -0.21 -4.61
C LEU A 72 -17.44 -0.51 -5.61
N GLY A 73 -16.36 -1.08 -5.15
CA GLY A 73 -15.19 -1.34 -5.99
C GLY A 73 -14.29 -2.43 -5.46
N LEU A 74 -13.17 -2.56 -6.13
CA LEU A 74 -12.08 -3.44 -5.76
C LEU A 74 -10.82 -2.61 -5.48
N PHE A 75 -9.97 -3.13 -4.63
CA PHE A 75 -8.68 -2.53 -4.37
C PHE A 75 -7.57 -3.59 -4.41
N LEU A 76 -6.38 -3.13 -4.74
CA LEU A 76 -5.12 -3.85 -4.64
C LEU A 76 -4.07 -2.89 -4.11
N ASN A 77 -3.49 -3.19 -2.97
CA ASN A 77 -2.37 -2.42 -2.42
C ASN A 77 -1.13 -3.29 -2.36
N TYR A 78 0.03 -2.67 -2.39
CA TYR A 78 1.23 -3.29 -1.88
C TYR A 78 2.05 -2.28 -1.11
N HIS A 79 2.73 -2.72 -0.08
CA HIS A 79 3.72 -1.92 0.63
C HIS A 79 4.77 -2.79 1.30
N SER A 80 5.92 -2.19 1.55
CA SER A 80 7.04 -2.86 2.18
C SER A 80 7.71 -1.96 3.20
N ASN A 81 7.90 -2.49 4.39
CA ASN A 81 8.64 -1.85 5.46
C ASN A 81 9.99 -2.53 5.62
N HIS A 82 11.01 -1.73 5.91
CA HIS A 82 12.39 -2.20 6.07
C HIS A 82 12.97 -1.62 7.35
N GLU A 83 13.59 -2.47 8.14
CA GLU A 83 14.32 -2.06 9.33
C GLU A 83 15.70 -2.70 9.37
N TYR A 84 16.71 -1.91 9.69
CA TYR A 84 18.04 -2.39 9.97
C TYR A 84 18.24 -2.48 11.49
N VAL A 85 18.53 -3.69 11.97
CA VAL A 85 18.90 -3.97 13.35
C VAL A 85 20.41 -4.10 13.42
N GLY A 86 21.03 -3.26 14.25
CA GLY A 86 22.48 -3.26 14.46
C GLY A 86 22.98 -4.59 14.99
N ARG A 87 24.28 -4.71 15.13
CA ARG A 87 24.94 -5.94 15.55
C ARG A 87 24.50 -6.38 16.94
N GLU A 88 23.82 -7.53 17.03
CA GLU A 88 23.33 -8.15 18.25
C GLU A 88 23.73 -9.63 18.30
N THR A 89 23.78 -10.19 19.50
CA THR A 89 24.09 -11.60 19.74
C THR A 89 22.80 -12.38 19.99
N PHE A 90 22.52 -13.36 19.14
CA PHE A 90 21.35 -14.24 19.22
C PHE A 90 21.75 -15.63 19.70
N LYS A 91 20.98 -16.19 20.61
CA LYS A 91 21.13 -17.57 21.06
C LYS A 91 20.39 -18.50 20.09
N MET A 92 21.11 -19.39 19.44
CA MET A 92 20.56 -20.45 18.59
C MET A 92 20.87 -21.83 19.16
N ALA A 93 20.15 -22.87 18.72
CA ALA A 93 20.34 -24.23 19.16
C ALA A 93 21.74 -24.81 18.89
N GLY A 94 22.54 -24.16 18.01
CA GLY A 94 23.92 -24.55 17.65
C GLY A 94 25.02 -23.62 18.14
N GLY A 95 24.70 -22.60 18.95
CA GLY A 95 25.65 -21.61 19.45
C GLY A 95 25.17 -20.17 19.27
N ASP A 96 25.90 -19.24 19.89
CA ASP A 96 25.56 -17.82 19.81
C ASP A 96 26.07 -17.23 18.49
N VAL A 97 25.22 -16.49 17.78
CA VAL A 97 25.56 -15.80 16.54
C VAL A 97 25.48 -14.30 16.76
N THR A 98 26.58 -13.59 16.50
CA THR A 98 26.66 -12.13 16.59
C THR A 98 26.69 -11.55 15.16
N THR A 99 25.61 -10.90 14.76
CA THR A 99 25.49 -10.32 13.42
C THR A 99 24.50 -9.15 13.41
N ASP A 100 24.51 -8.38 12.33
CA ASP A 100 23.48 -7.42 11.99
C ASP A 100 22.34 -8.11 11.23
N GLN A 101 21.14 -7.54 11.29
CA GLN A 101 19.96 -8.04 10.60
C GLN A 101 19.28 -6.96 9.79
N GLN A 102 18.69 -7.37 8.68
CA GLN A 102 17.78 -6.56 7.90
C GLN A 102 16.41 -7.21 7.90
N HIS A 103 15.47 -6.58 8.57
CA HIS A 103 14.09 -7.00 8.63
C HIS A 103 13.30 -6.37 7.47
N THR A 104 12.43 -7.14 6.87
CA THR A 104 11.54 -6.70 5.80
C THR A 104 10.17 -7.33 5.97
N ILE A 105 9.13 -6.50 5.96
CA ILE A 105 7.74 -6.95 5.90
C ILE A 105 7.15 -6.45 4.60
N PHE A 106 6.78 -7.37 3.72
CA PHE A 106 6.02 -7.09 2.51
C PHE A 106 4.56 -7.48 2.74
N GLN A 107 3.63 -6.59 2.37
CA GLN A 107 2.20 -6.78 2.51
C GLN A 107 1.52 -6.51 1.16
N LEU A 108 0.59 -7.40 0.80
CA LEU A 108 -0.21 -7.33 -0.43
C LEU A 108 -1.69 -7.56 -0.09
N PRO A 109 -2.39 -6.56 0.44
CA PRO A 109 -3.82 -6.64 0.66
C PRO A 109 -4.61 -6.36 -0.62
N PHE A 110 -5.71 -7.11 -0.80
CA PHE A 110 -6.65 -6.94 -1.91
C PHE A 110 -8.06 -7.35 -1.48
N GLY A 111 -9.06 -6.81 -2.14
CA GLY A 111 -10.45 -7.12 -1.81
C GLY A 111 -11.45 -6.10 -2.33
N ALA A 112 -12.56 -5.97 -1.60
CA ALA A 112 -13.65 -5.05 -1.91
C ALA A 112 -13.49 -3.73 -1.15
N ALA A 113 -13.90 -2.64 -1.80
CA ALA A 113 -13.98 -1.31 -1.23
C ALA A 113 -15.42 -0.80 -1.30
N ALA A 114 -15.89 -0.18 -0.23
CA ALA A 114 -17.14 0.57 -0.20
C ALA A 114 -16.81 2.02 0.16
N ARG A 115 -17.34 2.96 -0.61
CA ARG A 115 -17.06 4.39 -0.50
C ARG A 115 -18.36 5.18 -0.41
N TYR A 116 -18.41 6.14 0.49
CA TYR A 116 -19.41 7.19 0.50
C TYR A 116 -18.75 8.51 0.15
N GLN A 117 -19.18 9.13 -0.93
CA GLN A 117 -18.61 10.35 -1.48
C GLN A 117 -19.63 11.48 -1.48
N TRP A 118 -19.23 12.63 -0.93
CA TRP A 118 -20.03 13.85 -0.95
C TRP A 118 -19.67 14.70 -2.16
N ASN A 119 -20.60 15.55 -2.56
CA ASN A 119 -20.41 16.55 -3.61
C ASN A 119 -19.84 15.98 -4.92
N ARG A 120 -20.37 14.82 -5.32
CA ARG A 120 -19.99 14.16 -6.57
C ARG A 120 -20.26 15.10 -7.77
N GLY A 121 -19.27 15.24 -8.68
CA GLY A 121 -19.32 16.18 -9.80
C GLY A 121 -18.86 17.60 -9.45
N GLY A 122 -18.60 17.91 -8.17
CA GLY A 122 -17.96 19.16 -7.78
C GLY A 122 -16.44 19.11 -7.92
N ALA A 123 -15.80 20.28 -7.86
CA ALA A 123 -14.33 20.38 -7.93
C ALA A 123 -13.64 19.72 -6.72
N VAL A 124 -14.31 19.66 -5.59
CA VAL A 124 -13.80 19.07 -4.34
C VAL A 124 -14.79 18.03 -3.85
N GLN A 125 -14.35 16.80 -3.74
CA GLN A 125 -15.18 15.63 -3.48
C GLN A 125 -14.61 14.83 -2.28
N PRO A 126 -14.96 15.19 -1.05
CA PRO A 126 -14.56 14.43 0.13
C PRO A 126 -15.29 13.07 0.17
N TYR A 127 -14.66 12.08 0.78
CA TYR A 127 -15.23 10.75 0.92
C TYR A 127 -14.75 10.04 2.20
N VAL A 128 -15.51 9.03 2.60
CA VAL A 128 -15.06 7.99 3.53
C VAL A 128 -15.17 6.65 2.84
N SER A 129 -14.24 5.76 3.11
CA SER A 129 -14.20 4.42 2.51
C SER A 129 -13.85 3.37 3.56
N ALA A 130 -14.35 2.17 3.34
CA ALA A 130 -13.96 0.98 4.07
C ALA A 130 -13.51 -0.10 3.07
N LYS A 131 -12.32 -0.65 3.29
CA LYS A 131 -11.73 -1.70 2.47
C LYS A 131 -11.67 -2.98 3.28
N LEU A 132 -12.18 -4.07 2.73
CA LEU A 132 -12.21 -5.40 3.36
C LEU A 132 -11.72 -6.44 2.36
N GLY A 133 -10.89 -7.37 2.83
CA GLY A 133 -10.37 -8.39 1.94
C GLY A 133 -9.39 -9.35 2.60
N ALA A 134 -8.56 -9.96 1.76
CA ALA A 134 -7.46 -10.80 2.18
C ALA A 134 -6.14 -10.05 2.09
N GLU A 135 -5.19 -10.44 2.93
CA GLU A 135 -3.83 -9.92 2.92
C GLU A 135 -2.83 -11.08 2.88
N TYR A 136 -1.95 -11.04 1.89
CA TYR A 136 -0.75 -11.85 1.87
C TYR A 136 0.40 -11.06 2.46
N ALA A 137 1.02 -11.58 3.51
CA ALA A 137 2.19 -10.98 4.13
C ALA A 137 3.40 -11.90 4.03
N LYS A 138 4.55 -11.31 3.77
CA LYS A 138 5.84 -11.99 3.78
C LYS A 138 6.79 -11.28 4.73
N VAL A 139 7.14 -11.96 5.79
CA VAL A 139 8.10 -11.50 6.81
C VAL A 139 9.45 -12.14 6.53
N ARG A 140 10.50 -11.35 6.53
CA ARG A 140 11.84 -11.78 6.17
C ARG A 140 12.87 -11.13 7.07
N SER A 141 13.80 -11.92 7.60
CA SER A 141 15.00 -11.45 8.27
C SER A 141 16.23 -11.98 7.54
N ASN A 142 17.07 -11.08 7.07
CA ASN A 142 18.35 -11.40 6.45
C ASN A 142 19.45 -11.15 7.48
N PHE A 143 20.28 -12.17 7.75
CA PHE A 143 21.42 -12.08 8.64
C PHE A 143 22.62 -12.78 8.00
N ASN A 144 23.69 -12.03 7.75
CA ASN A 144 24.90 -12.48 7.05
C ASN A 144 24.53 -13.13 5.69
N MET A 145 24.77 -14.44 5.52
CA MET A 145 24.44 -15.22 4.32
C MET A 145 23.14 -16.02 4.45
N LEU A 146 22.45 -15.93 5.56
CA LEU A 146 21.24 -16.68 5.86
C LEU A 146 20.00 -15.78 5.76
N GLU A 147 18.92 -16.36 5.25
CA GLU A 147 17.60 -15.73 5.19
C GLU A 147 16.60 -16.60 5.97
N ALA A 148 15.97 -16.03 6.98
CA ALA A 148 14.80 -16.62 7.59
C ALA A 148 13.56 -15.89 7.06
N ARG A 149 12.55 -16.66 6.62
CA ARG A 149 11.31 -16.10 6.06
C ARG A 149 10.11 -16.91 6.47
N ASP A 150 9.01 -16.20 6.62
CA ASP A 150 7.70 -16.80 6.80
C ASP A 150 6.66 -16.05 5.96
N ASN A 151 5.64 -16.75 5.50
CA ASN A 151 4.56 -16.18 4.71
C ASN A 151 3.24 -16.51 5.38
N SER A 152 2.35 -15.54 5.44
CA SER A 152 1.05 -15.71 6.07
C SER A 152 -0.07 -15.09 5.24
N TRP A 153 -1.26 -15.66 5.39
CA TRP A 153 -2.49 -15.10 4.90
C TRP A 153 -3.34 -14.62 6.06
N GLY A 154 -3.98 -13.48 5.91
CA GLY A 154 -4.85 -12.91 6.91
C GLY A 154 -6.05 -12.21 6.31
N PHE A 155 -6.95 -11.80 7.18
CA PHE A 155 -8.03 -10.88 6.85
C PHE A 155 -7.50 -9.45 6.94
N TYR A 156 -7.93 -8.59 6.02
CA TYR A 156 -7.57 -7.18 5.95
C TYR A 156 -8.78 -6.29 6.11
N ALA A 157 -8.65 -5.26 6.95
CA ALA A 157 -9.63 -4.20 7.09
C ALA A 157 -8.94 -2.84 7.12
N SER A 158 -9.46 -1.88 6.38
CA SER A 158 -8.87 -0.53 6.33
C SER A 158 -9.94 0.54 6.14
N PRO A 159 -10.31 1.27 7.20
CA PRO A 159 -11.03 2.52 7.07
C PRO A 159 -10.12 3.61 6.49
N GLU A 160 -10.72 4.48 5.68
CA GLU A 160 -10.04 5.56 4.98
C GLU A 160 -10.92 6.79 4.92
N ILE A 161 -10.32 7.95 5.05
CA ILE A 161 -10.94 9.25 4.79
C ILE A 161 -10.08 10.00 3.77
N GLY A 162 -10.70 10.55 2.74
CA GLY A 162 -9.96 11.20 1.67
C GLY A 162 -10.74 12.28 0.96
N ILE A 163 -10.04 12.89 0.03
CA ILE A 163 -10.55 13.97 -0.80
C ILE A 163 -10.02 13.80 -2.22
N ASN A 164 -10.92 13.91 -3.20
CA ASN A 164 -10.55 14.07 -4.60
C ASN A 164 -10.73 15.54 -4.98
N VAL A 165 -9.74 16.10 -5.65
CA VAL A 165 -9.77 17.49 -6.10
C VAL A 165 -9.59 17.49 -7.62
N PHE A 166 -10.60 17.96 -8.35
CA PHE A 166 -10.60 18.09 -9.80
C PHE A 166 -10.42 19.56 -10.18
N PRO A 167 -9.17 20.03 -10.37
CA PRO A 167 -8.92 21.43 -10.70
C PRO A 167 -9.31 21.77 -12.14
N TRP A 168 -9.53 20.76 -12.97
CA TRP A 168 -9.89 20.91 -14.39
C TRP A 168 -11.25 20.27 -14.66
N VAL A 169 -11.98 20.84 -15.61
CA VAL A 169 -13.27 20.30 -16.08
C VAL A 169 -13.08 18.94 -16.76
N TYR A 170 -11.93 18.73 -17.40
CA TYR A 170 -11.57 17.50 -18.09
C TYR A 170 -10.16 17.08 -17.65
N GLY A 171 -10.00 15.83 -17.23
CA GLY A 171 -8.71 15.26 -16.85
C GLY A 171 -8.69 14.61 -15.47
N PRO A 172 -7.54 14.06 -15.09
CA PRO A 172 -7.39 13.42 -13.78
C PRO A 172 -7.44 14.46 -12.65
N GLY A 173 -8.04 14.09 -11.55
CA GLY A 173 -8.00 14.81 -10.29
C GLY A 173 -6.80 14.42 -9.44
N LEU A 174 -6.55 15.21 -8.40
CA LEU A 174 -5.62 14.87 -7.35
C LEU A 174 -6.35 14.10 -6.25
N HIS A 175 -5.73 13.07 -5.75
CA HIS A 175 -6.25 12.27 -4.65
C HIS A 175 -5.35 12.38 -3.42
N PHE A 176 -5.97 12.61 -2.27
CA PHE A 176 -5.33 12.56 -0.96
C PHE A 176 -6.20 11.78 0.01
N ALA A 177 -5.62 10.84 0.75
CA ALA A 177 -6.32 10.10 1.79
C ALA A 177 -5.44 9.79 2.99
N LEU A 178 -6.08 9.69 4.16
CA LEU A 178 -5.54 9.12 5.38
C LEU A 178 -6.21 7.78 5.62
N TYR A 179 -5.44 6.78 6.00
CA TYR A 179 -5.96 5.44 6.25
C TYR A 179 -5.35 4.83 7.50
N TYR A 180 -6.12 3.97 8.12
CA TYR A 180 -5.63 2.98 9.07
C TYR A 180 -5.86 1.60 8.46
N SER A 181 -4.96 0.66 8.69
CA SER A 181 -5.16 -0.72 8.25
C SER A 181 -4.82 -1.71 9.35
N TYR A 182 -5.54 -2.82 9.34
CA TYR A 182 -5.33 -3.95 10.24
C TYR A 182 -5.38 -5.25 9.43
N GLY A 183 -4.32 -6.04 9.53
CA GLY A 183 -4.22 -7.40 9.03
C GLY A 183 -4.13 -8.41 10.16
N THR A 184 -4.82 -9.53 10.06
CA THR A 184 -4.78 -10.62 11.07
C THR A 184 -3.64 -11.61 10.84
N ASN A 185 -2.69 -11.25 9.99
CA ASN A 185 -1.55 -12.10 9.65
C ASN A 185 -0.73 -12.46 10.88
N LYS A 186 -0.29 -13.73 10.95
CA LYS A 186 0.62 -14.24 11.97
C LYS A 186 1.83 -14.83 11.27
N ALA A 187 3.00 -14.47 11.74
CA ALA A 187 4.26 -14.98 11.21
C ALA A 187 5.27 -15.15 12.33
N ASP A 188 6.01 -16.25 12.29
CA ASP A 188 7.07 -16.55 13.24
C ASP A 188 8.40 -16.64 12.51
N VAL A 189 9.30 -15.69 12.80
CA VAL A 189 10.64 -15.65 12.18
C VAL A 189 11.68 -15.60 13.30
N LEU A 190 12.46 -16.67 13.43
CA LEU A 190 13.49 -16.83 14.47
C LEU A 190 12.89 -16.71 15.89
N HIS A 191 13.20 -15.60 16.57
CA HIS A 191 12.69 -15.27 17.92
C HIS A 191 11.56 -14.24 17.91
N TYR A 192 11.17 -13.78 16.72
CA TYR A 192 10.15 -12.75 16.54
C TYR A 192 8.83 -13.41 16.14
N SER A 193 7.80 -13.19 16.96
CA SER A 193 6.41 -13.52 16.63
C SER A 193 5.69 -12.23 16.26
N VAL A 194 5.16 -12.18 15.05
CA VAL A 194 4.33 -11.09 14.56
C VAL A 194 2.87 -11.54 14.65
N ASP A 195 2.10 -10.90 15.50
CA ASP A 195 0.66 -11.18 15.69
C ASP A 195 -0.15 -9.94 15.32
N GLY A 196 -0.65 -9.94 14.10
CA GLY A 196 -1.35 -8.80 13.49
C GLY A 196 -0.44 -7.73 12.94
N LEU A 197 -0.85 -7.16 11.81
CA LEU A 197 -0.15 -6.09 11.11
C LEU A 197 -1.04 -4.85 11.08
N SER A 198 -0.68 -3.83 11.87
CA SER A 198 -1.39 -2.57 11.92
C SER A 198 -0.54 -1.47 11.31
N ASN A 199 -1.12 -0.67 10.42
CA ASN A 199 -0.43 0.46 9.82
C ASN A 199 -1.33 1.69 9.84
N PHE A 200 -0.70 2.86 9.97
CA PHE A 200 -1.32 4.15 9.72
C PHE A 200 -0.52 4.85 8.62
N GLY A 201 -1.21 5.57 7.75
CA GLY A 201 -0.51 6.24 6.67
C GLY A 201 -1.37 7.17 5.85
N PHE A 202 -0.78 7.64 4.77
CA PHE A 202 -1.47 8.48 3.80
C PHE A 202 -1.20 8.02 2.37
N ARG A 203 -2.09 8.41 1.48
CA ARG A 203 -2.05 8.16 0.04
C ARG A 203 -2.07 9.48 -0.70
N LEU A 204 -1.26 9.57 -1.73
CA LEU A 204 -1.20 10.70 -2.66
C LEU A 204 -1.20 10.17 -4.07
N GLY A 205 -2.09 10.65 -4.92
CA GLY A 205 -2.16 10.14 -6.28
C GLY A 205 -3.12 10.86 -7.20
N LEU A 206 -3.59 10.11 -8.16
CA LEU A 206 -4.50 10.58 -9.20
C LEU A 206 -5.86 9.87 -9.05
N SER A 207 -6.92 10.64 -9.26
CA SER A 207 -8.30 10.18 -9.34
C SER A 207 -8.87 10.41 -10.74
N PHE A 208 -9.64 9.44 -11.22
CA PHE A 208 -10.27 9.42 -12.54
C PHE A 208 -11.76 9.21 -12.44
#